data_63e63a75a9f529df21a2d79f6adb2d23
#
_entry.id   63e63a75a9f529df21a2d79f6adb2d23
#
_cell.length_a   1.000
_cell.length_b   1.000
_cell.length_c   1.000
_cell.angle_alpha   90.00
_cell.angle_beta   90.00
_cell.angle_gamma   90.00
#
_symmetry.space_group_name_H-M   'P 1'
#
loop_
_entity.id
_entity.type
_entity.pdbx_description
1 polymer ?
#
loop_
_entity_poly.entity_id
_entity_poly.type
_entity_poly.pdbx_seq_one_letter_code
_entity_poly.pdbx_strand_id
1 'polypeptide(L)'
;MVSQNIAELFGVPLDALLRDDTPKPVDDAQSARQLNARRRMILLMSVSLCWLVATIAYFALKLAVPTLPRVWLAFIYAMPASFIVCTVFTCIWWKKLWRLLSISGIIWTLAVAVHISIRLPAIYLIYVVAAVVQALFLMFFHFLRIK
;
A
#
# COMPACT_ATOMS: atom_id res chain seq x y z
N MET A 1 -5.65 12.72 -52.48
CA MET A 1 -4.82 11.90 -53.37
C MET A 1 -3.43 11.56 -52.82
N VAL A 2 -2.71 12.50 -52.23
CA VAL A 2 -1.38 12.25 -51.66
C VAL A 2 -1.46 11.32 -50.41
N SER A 3 -2.51 11.42 -49.58
CA SER A 3 -2.70 10.58 -48.41
C SER A 3 -3.06 9.11 -48.78
N GLN A 4 -3.78 8.88 -49.88
CA GLN A 4 -4.05 7.52 -50.39
C GLN A 4 -2.79 6.85 -50.91
N ASN A 5 -1.93 7.58 -51.62
CA ASN A 5 -0.66 7.07 -52.13
C ASN A 5 0.31 6.70 -50.99
N ILE A 6 0.29 7.45 -49.90
CA ILE A 6 1.08 7.13 -48.68
C ILE A 6 0.56 5.86 -48.00
N ALA A 7 -0.75 5.68 -47.90
CA ALA A 7 -1.37 4.48 -47.34
C ALA A 7 -1.08 3.26 -48.16
N GLU A 8 -1.09 3.37 -49.51
CA GLU A 8 -0.71 2.29 -50.41
C GLU A 8 0.78 1.93 -50.30
N LEU A 9 1.65 2.92 -50.12
CA LEU A 9 3.08 2.74 -49.89
C LEU A 9 3.37 1.92 -48.63
N PHE A 10 2.59 2.11 -47.58
CA PHE A 10 2.68 1.32 -46.34
C PHE A 10 1.92 0.01 -46.37
N GLY A 11 1.20 -0.28 -47.48
CA GLY A 11 0.46 -1.52 -47.67
C GLY A 11 -0.77 -1.68 -46.75
N VAL A 12 -1.23 -0.59 -46.14
CA VAL A 12 -2.37 -0.58 -45.22
C VAL A 12 -3.39 0.41 -45.71
N PRO A 13 -4.67 0.02 -45.92
CA PRO A 13 -5.72 0.96 -46.27
C PRO A 13 -6.01 1.93 -45.10
N LEU A 14 -6.35 3.17 -45.46
CA LEU A 14 -6.63 4.24 -44.49
C LEU A 14 -7.71 3.84 -43.49
N ASP A 15 -8.73 3.09 -43.92
CA ASP A 15 -9.80 2.58 -43.09
C ASP A 15 -9.30 1.60 -42.00
N ALA A 16 -8.29 0.81 -42.32
CA ALA A 16 -7.65 -0.11 -41.38
C ALA A 16 -6.85 0.66 -40.30
N LEU A 17 -6.18 1.75 -40.67
CA LEU A 17 -5.51 2.65 -39.71
C LEU A 17 -6.50 3.33 -38.77
N LEU A 18 -7.63 3.77 -39.28
CA LEU A 18 -8.71 4.36 -38.47
C LEU A 18 -9.41 3.35 -37.57
N ARG A 19 -9.47 2.08 -37.97
CA ARG A 19 -10.01 0.99 -37.14
C ARG A 19 -9.04 0.52 -36.07
N ASP A 20 -7.74 0.63 -36.28
CA ASP A 20 -6.73 0.32 -35.27
C ASP A 20 -6.74 1.31 -34.10
N ASP A 21 -7.31 2.50 -34.26
CA ASP A 21 -7.52 3.45 -33.17
C ASP A 21 -8.65 3.04 -32.24
N THR A 22 -9.48 2.06 -32.58
CA THR A 22 -10.46 1.48 -31.65
C THR A 22 -9.75 0.54 -30.68
N PRO A 23 -9.78 0.81 -29.36
CA PRO A 23 -9.11 -0.03 -28.39
C PRO A 23 -9.70 -1.43 -28.41
N LYS A 24 -8.90 -2.42 -28.72
CA LYS A 24 -9.31 -3.82 -28.66
C LYS A 24 -9.48 -4.21 -27.18
N PRO A 25 -10.51 -4.98 -26.82
CA PRO A 25 -10.74 -5.39 -25.42
C PRO A 25 -9.55 -6.12 -24.78
N VAL A 26 -8.73 -6.78 -25.59
CA VAL A 26 -7.52 -7.47 -25.15
C VAL A 26 -6.43 -6.49 -24.73
N ASP A 27 -6.28 -5.38 -25.44
CA ASP A 27 -5.30 -4.35 -25.12
C ASP A 27 -5.68 -3.60 -23.84
N ASP A 28 -6.96 -3.39 -23.61
CA ASP A 28 -7.47 -2.78 -22.37
C ASP A 28 -7.20 -3.65 -21.14
N ALA A 29 -7.39 -4.97 -21.26
CA ALA A 29 -7.11 -5.90 -20.18
C ALA A 29 -5.61 -5.99 -19.87
N GLN A 30 -4.75 -5.96 -20.88
CA GLN A 30 -3.30 -5.92 -20.71
C GLN A 30 -2.83 -4.62 -20.08
N SER A 31 -3.35 -3.50 -20.53
CA SER A 31 -3.06 -2.18 -19.96
C SER A 31 -3.45 -2.09 -18.49
N ALA A 32 -4.63 -2.61 -18.14
CA ALA A 32 -5.08 -2.67 -16.75
C ALA A 32 -4.17 -3.55 -15.88
N ARG A 33 -3.71 -4.68 -16.39
CA ARG A 33 -2.76 -5.55 -15.68
C ARG A 33 -1.41 -4.88 -15.46
N GLN A 34 -0.89 -4.19 -16.48
CA GLN A 34 0.37 -3.44 -16.38
C GLN A 34 0.26 -2.29 -15.37
N LEU A 35 -0.84 -1.54 -15.36
CA LEU A 35 -1.09 -0.49 -14.40
C LEU A 35 -1.14 -1.03 -12.96
N ASN A 36 -1.81 -2.16 -12.75
CA ASN A 36 -1.89 -2.79 -11.45
C ASN A 36 -0.53 -3.35 -11.00
N ALA A 37 0.26 -3.90 -11.92
CA ALA A 37 1.61 -4.34 -11.62
C ALA A 37 2.51 -3.16 -11.23
N ARG A 38 2.44 -2.05 -11.97
CA ARG A 38 3.19 -0.83 -11.68
C ARG A 38 2.81 -0.25 -10.32
N ARG A 39 1.53 -0.18 -9.99
CA ARG A 39 1.03 0.28 -8.69
C ARG A 39 1.56 -0.58 -7.53
N ARG A 40 1.55 -1.91 -7.69
CA ARG A 40 2.13 -2.83 -6.70
C ARG A 40 3.62 -2.63 -6.52
N MET A 41 4.36 -2.42 -7.61
CA MET A 41 5.80 -2.12 -7.54
C MET A 41 6.09 -0.84 -6.77
N ILE A 42 5.35 0.24 -7.04
CA ILE A 42 5.51 1.51 -6.34
C ILE A 42 5.23 1.34 -4.84
N LEU A 43 4.18 0.60 -4.48
CA LEU A 43 3.86 0.30 -3.09
C LEU A 43 4.98 -0.48 -2.41
N LEU A 44 5.46 -1.55 -3.04
CA LEU A 44 6.55 -2.36 -2.51
C LEU A 44 7.84 -1.54 -2.33
N MET A 45 8.17 -0.69 -3.29
CA MET A 45 9.31 0.21 -3.19
C MET A 45 9.17 1.19 -2.03
N SER A 46 7.97 1.75 -1.83
CA SER A 46 7.71 2.70 -0.73
C SER A 46 7.81 2.02 0.63
N VAL A 47 7.28 0.81 0.77
CA VAL A 47 7.40 0.01 2.00
C VAL A 47 8.85 -0.37 2.25
N SER A 48 9.57 -0.80 1.22
CA SER A 48 11.00 -1.11 1.33
C SER A 48 11.83 0.09 1.75
N LEU A 49 11.50 1.28 1.23
CA LEU A 49 12.15 2.53 1.63
C LEU A 49 11.90 2.84 3.12
N CYS A 50 10.68 2.61 3.61
CA CYS A 50 10.36 2.76 5.03
C CYS A 50 11.22 1.85 5.90
N TRP A 51 11.39 0.59 5.51
CA TRP A 51 12.26 -0.35 6.22
C TRP A 51 13.74 0.03 6.13
N LEU A 52 14.18 0.54 4.99
CA LEU A 52 15.54 1.07 4.82
C LEU A 52 15.81 2.21 5.81
N VAL A 53 14.90 3.17 5.92
CA VAL A 53 15.01 4.28 6.87
C VAL A 53 15.04 3.76 8.31
N ALA A 54 14.21 2.78 8.66
CA ALA A 54 14.22 2.15 9.97
C ALA A 54 15.57 1.48 10.27
N THR A 55 16.16 0.80 9.31
CA THR A 55 17.48 0.16 9.43
C THR A 55 18.58 1.19 9.63
N ILE A 56 18.57 2.26 8.86
CA ILE A 56 19.53 3.37 9.00
C ILE A 56 19.41 4.01 10.37
N ALA A 57 18.18 4.28 10.83
CA ALA A 57 17.90 4.82 12.17
C ALA A 57 18.43 3.89 13.27
N TYR A 58 18.23 2.59 13.13
CA TYR A 58 18.76 1.58 14.04
C TYR A 58 20.29 1.65 14.14
N PHE A 59 20.97 1.63 12.99
CA PHE A 59 22.44 1.72 12.96
C PHE A 59 22.94 3.05 13.54
N ALA A 60 22.32 4.16 13.18
CA ALA A 60 22.70 5.48 13.70
C ALA A 60 22.57 5.54 15.23
N LEU A 61 21.46 5.04 15.78
CA LEU A 61 21.26 4.98 17.22
C LEU A 61 22.24 4.04 17.92
N LYS A 62 22.56 2.89 17.34
CA LYS A 62 23.55 1.95 17.86
C LYS A 62 24.96 2.54 17.93
N LEU A 63 25.32 3.32 16.90
CA LEU A 63 26.65 3.95 16.84
C LEU A 63 26.73 5.18 17.76
N ALA A 64 25.67 5.99 17.83
CA ALA A 64 25.65 7.22 18.62
C ALA A 64 25.57 6.93 20.13
N VAL A 65 24.76 5.96 20.53
CA VAL A 65 24.54 5.62 21.93
C VAL A 65 24.54 4.10 22.13
N PRO A 66 25.74 3.48 22.21
CA PRO A 66 25.85 2.01 22.34
C PRO A 66 25.19 1.44 23.60
N THR A 67 24.97 2.27 24.62
CA THR A 67 24.39 1.89 25.91
C THR A 67 22.86 1.90 25.93
N LEU A 68 22.19 2.37 24.86
CA LEU A 68 20.72 2.38 24.81
C LEU A 68 20.18 0.95 24.74
N PRO A 69 19.43 0.52 25.78
CA PRO A 69 18.72 -0.74 25.70
C PRO A 69 17.54 -0.61 24.70
N ARG A 70 17.24 -1.68 23.99
CA ARG A 70 16.05 -1.79 23.13
C ARG A 70 16.04 -0.92 21.87
N VAL A 71 17.18 -0.66 21.26
CA VAL A 71 17.24 0.01 19.95
C VAL A 71 16.44 -0.76 18.89
N TRP A 72 16.29 -2.07 19.06
CA TRP A 72 15.47 -2.94 18.19
C TRP A 72 13.99 -2.54 18.11
N LEU A 73 13.47 -1.75 19.07
CA LEU A 73 12.12 -1.17 19.00
C LEU A 73 11.91 -0.31 17.74
N ALA A 74 12.96 0.24 17.16
CA ALA A 74 12.86 0.97 15.90
C ALA A 74 12.24 0.12 14.78
N PHE A 75 12.57 -1.17 14.72
CA PHE A 75 11.95 -2.08 13.75
C PHE A 75 10.48 -2.34 14.03
N ILE A 76 10.09 -2.39 15.30
CA ILE A 76 8.68 -2.60 15.69
C ILE A 76 7.84 -1.39 15.30
N TYR A 77 8.36 -0.18 15.48
CA TYR A 77 7.68 1.04 15.07
C TYR A 77 7.66 1.22 13.54
N ALA A 78 8.56 0.57 12.81
CA ALA A 78 8.53 0.55 11.36
C ALA A 78 7.30 -0.19 10.79
N MET A 79 6.77 -1.19 11.51
CA MET A 79 5.57 -1.91 11.10
C MET A 79 4.34 -1.01 10.94
N PRO A 80 3.90 -0.25 11.98
CA PRO A 80 2.75 0.66 11.81
C PRO A 80 3.02 1.73 10.76
N ALA A 81 4.25 2.22 10.64
CA ALA A 81 4.62 3.18 9.61
C ALA A 81 4.42 2.59 8.20
N SER A 82 4.82 1.34 7.98
CA SER A 82 4.58 0.64 6.71
C SER A 82 3.10 0.48 6.40
N PHE A 83 2.27 0.17 7.39
CA PHE A 83 0.82 0.09 7.21
C PHE A 83 0.17 1.45 6.93
N ILE A 84 0.69 2.54 7.49
CA ILE A 84 0.24 3.89 7.17
C ILE A 84 0.51 4.18 5.69
N VAL A 85 1.70 3.88 5.19
CA VAL A 85 2.05 4.03 3.77
C VAL A 85 1.13 3.17 2.90
N CYS A 86 0.90 1.91 3.27
CA CYS A 86 -0.03 1.02 2.57
C CYS A 86 -1.45 1.60 2.54
N THR A 87 -1.91 2.18 3.64
CA THR A 87 -3.25 2.80 3.72
C THR A 87 -3.39 3.96 2.76
N VAL A 88 -2.39 4.84 2.69
CA VAL A 88 -2.39 5.97 1.74
C VAL A 88 -2.52 5.47 0.31
N PHE A 89 -1.70 4.49 -0.10
CA PHE A 89 -1.76 3.95 -1.46
C PHE A 89 -3.06 3.19 -1.75
N THR A 90 -3.58 2.44 -0.79
CA THR A 90 -4.84 1.71 -0.96
C THR A 90 -6.04 2.65 -1.02
N CYS A 91 -6.00 3.81 -0.35
CA CYS A 91 -7.02 4.84 -0.48
C CYS A 91 -7.07 5.44 -1.88
N ILE A 92 -5.89 5.58 -2.53
CA ILE A 92 -5.79 6.21 -3.84
C ILE A 92 -6.13 5.21 -4.96
N TRP A 93 -5.64 3.97 -4.88
CA TRP A 93 -5.61 3.05 -6.02
C TRP A 93 -6.47 1.82 -5.90
N TRP A 94 -6.85 1.40 -4.69
CA TRP A 94 -7.52 0.12 -4.49
C TRP A 94 -8.91 0.20 -3.87
N LYS A 95 -9.58 -0.95 -3.94
CA LYS A 95 -10.95 -1.12 -3.44
C LYS A 95 -11.03 -1.03 -1.92
N LYS A 96 -12.23 -0.77 -1.45
CA LYS A 96 -12.65 -0.59 -0.06
C LYS A 96 -12.12 -1.66 0.91
N LEU A 97 -12.03 -2.92 0.47
CA LEU A 97 -11.55 -4.05 1.28
C LEU A 97 -10.07 -3.90 1.68
N TRP A 98 -9.22 -3.47 0.74
CA TRP A 98 -7.78 -3.28 0.99
C TRP A 98 -7.50 -2.16 1.99
N ARG A 99 -8.32 -1.11 1.97
CA ARG A 99 -8.26 -0.04 2.97
C ARG A 99 -8.60 -0.54 4.37
N LEU A 100 -9.63 -1.38 4.47
CA LEU A 100 -10.00 -2.01 5.74
C LEU A 100 -8.86 -2.81 6.33
N LEU A 101 -8.25 -3.66 5.51
CA LEU A 101 -7.13 -4.50 5.93
C LEU A 101 -5.93 -3.67 6.40
N SER A 102 -5.60 -2.59 5.68
CA SER A 102 -4.49 -1.71 6.04
C SER A 102 -4.74 -0.98 7.35
N ILE A 103 -5.93 -0.43 7.55
CA ILE A 103 -6.28 0.28 8.79
C ILE A 103 -6.33 -0.70 9.97
N SER A 104 -6.88 -1.89 9.77
CA SER A 104 -6.85 -2.97 10.75
C SER A 104 -5.40 -3.32 11.15
N GLY A 105 -4.51 -3.42 10.15
CA GLY A 105 -3.09 -3.64 10.37
C GLY A 105 -2.45 -2.57 11.25
N ILE A 106 -2.79 -1.30 11.06
CA ILE A 106 -2.30 -0.19 11.89
C ILE A 106 -2.72 -0.38 13.36
N ILE A 107 -3.98 -0.69 13.61
CA ILE A 107 -4.52 -0.87 14.98
C ILE A 107 -3.76 -1.97 15.72
N TRP A 108 -3.61 -3.13 15.08
CA TRP A 108 -2.94 -4.28 15.69
C TRP A 108 -1.43 -4.10 15.84
N THR A 109 -0.76 -3.52 14.86
CA THR A 109 0.69 -3.25 14.94
C THR A 109 1.02 -2.19 15.98
N LEU A 110 0.17 -1.17 16.14
CA LEU A 110 0.30 -0.20 17.22
C LEU A 110 0.10 -0.84 18.58
N ALA A 111 -0.89 -1.71 18.74
CA ALA A 111 -1.13 -2.45 19.98
C ALA A 111 0.10 -3.28 20.38
N VAL A 112 0.68 -4.00 19.42
CA VAL A 112 1.92 -4.78 19.65
C VAL A 112 3.09 -3.87 19.99
N ALA A 113 3.28 -2.76 19.28
CA ALA A 113 4.36 -1.83 19.52
C ALA A 113 4.29 -1.22 20.94
N VAL A 114 3.12 -0.83 21.38
CA VAL A 114 2.90 -0.31 22.74
C VAL A 114 3.11 -1.42 23.78
N HIS A 115 2.61 -2.63 23.53
CA HIS A 115 2.80 -3.76 24.44
C HIS A 115 4.29 -4.04 24.70
N ILE A 116 5.09 -4.04 23.66
CA ILE A 116 6.53 -4.31 23.77
C ILE A 116 7.29 -3.13 24.38
N SER A 117 6.83 -1.90 24.12
CA SER A 117 7.46 -0.68 24.66
C SER A 117 7.26 -0.54 26.16
N ILE A 118 6.10 -0.90 26.66
CA ILE A 118 5.70 -0.70 28.06
C ILE A 118 5.64 -2.06 28.76
N ARG A 119 6.45 -2.28 29.77
CA ARG A 119 6.46 -3.52 30.57
C ARG A 119 5.59 -3.41 31.81
N LEU A 120 4.29 -3.21 31.63
CA LEU A 120 3.33 -3.25 32.73
C LEU A 120 2.65 -4.61 32.82
N PRO A 121 2.34 -5.12 34.02
CA PRO A 121 1.74 -6.46 34.17
C PRO A 121 0.35 -6.59 33.57
N ALA A 122 -0.41 -5.50 33.49
CA ALA A 122 -1.77 -5.48 32.93
C ALA A 122 -1.81 -4.99 31.46
N ILE A 123 -0.67 -4.89 30.79
CA ILE A 123 -0.59 -4.32 29.44
C ILE A 123 -1.35 -5.17 28.38
N TYR A 124 -1.61 -6.45 28.65
CA TYR A 124 -2.43 -7.30 27.78
C TYR A 124 -3.83 -6.74 27.54
N LEU A 125 -4.34 -5.87 28.42
CA LEU A 125 -5.62 -5.17 28.25
C LEU A 125 -5.62 -4.27 27.01
N ILE A 126 -4.46 -3.87 26.52
CA ILE A 126 -4.36 -3.08 25.27
C ILE A 126 -4.90 -3.85 24.06
N TYR A 127 -4.78 -5.17 24.06
CA TYR A 127 -5.36 -6.01 23.00
C TYR A 127 -6.88 -6.03 23.07
N VAL A 128 -7.46 -5.95 24.26
CA VAL A 128 -8.91 -5.82 24.44
C VAL A 128 -9.38 -4.48 23.88
N VAL A 129 -8.66 -3.39 24.18
CA VAL A 129 -8.96 -2.07 23.63
C VAL A 129 -8.83 -2.09 22.10
N ALA A 130 -7.78 -2.70 21.57
CA ALA A 130 -7.58 -2.85 20.13
C ALA A 130 -8.72 -3.62 19.47
N ALA A 131 -9.20 -4.70 20.09
CA ALA A 131 -10.34 -5.48 19.61
C ALA A 131 -11.64 -4.67 19.60
N VAL A 132 -11.90 -3.88 20.65
CA VAL A 132 -13.07 -3.00 20.71
C VAL A 132 -13.01 -1.92 19.63
N VAL A 133 -11.86 -1.27 19.46
CA VAL A 133 -11.63 -0.27 18.41
C VAL A 133 -11.83 -0.91 17.02
N GLN A 134 -11.34 -2.11 16.82
CA GLN A 134 -11.52 -2.87 15.58
C GLN A 134 -12.99 -3.17 15.31
N ALA A 135 -13.73 -3.61 16.34
CA ALA A 135 -15.16 -3.89 16.22
C ALA A 135 -15.96 -2.64 15.86
N LEU A 136 -15.68 -1.51 16.55
CA LEU A 136 -16.30 -0.21 16.25
C LEU A 136 -15.99 0.24 14.81
N PHE A 137 -14.74 0.07 14.38
CA PHE A 137 -14.34 0.42 13.01
C PHE A 137 -15.08 -0.40 11.97
N LEU A 138 -15.20 -1.71 12.18
CA LEU A 138 -15.96 -2.59 11.30
C LEU A 138 -17.44 -2.26 11.27
N MET A 139 -18.05 -1.97 12.44
CA MET A 139 -19.45 -1.54 12.53
C MET A 139 -19.69 -0.23 11.79
N PHE A 140 -18.83 0.76 11.99
CA PHE A 140 -18.92 2.05 11.29
C PHE A 140 -18.82 1.88 9.79
N PHE A 141 -17.90 1.03 9.35
CA PHE A 141 -17.70 0.75 7.95
C PHE A 141 -18.88 -0.01 7.33
N HIS A 142 -19.45 -0.95 8.07
CA HIS A 142 -20.67 -1.66 7.68
C HIS A 142 -21.86 -0.71 7.56
N PHE A 143 -22.00 0.19 8.51
CA PHE A 143 -23.05 1.22 8.50
C PHE A 143 -22.96 2.12 7.27
N LEU A 144 -21.73 2.56 6.92
CA LEU A 144 -21.51 3.35 5.71
C LEU A 144 -21.81 2.57 4.41
N ARG A 145 -21.70 1.24 4.47
CA ARG A 145 -22.00 0.39 3.33
C ARG A 145 -23.51 0.25 3.07
N ILE A 146 -24.32 0.31 4.11
CA ILE A 146 -25.80 0.20 4.01
C ILE A 146 -26.42 1.47 3.42
N LYS A 147 -25.80 2.62 3.59
CA LYS A 147 -26.20 3.88 2.93
C LYS A 147 -25.69 3.93 1.50
#